data_e6f686f2d5f810856d89421a235daf7d
#
_entry.id   e6f686f2d5f810856d89421a235daf7d
#
_cell.length_a   1.000
_cell.length_b   1.000
_cell.length_c   1.000
_cell.angle_alpha   90.00
_cell.angle_beta   90.00
_cell.angle_gamma   90.00
#
_symmetry.space_group_name_H-M   'P 1'
#
loop_
_entity.id
_entity.type
_entity.pdbx_description
1 polymer ?
#
loop_
_entity_poly.entity_id
_entity_poly.type
_entity_poly.pdbx_seq_one_letter_code
_entity_poly.pdbx_strand_id
1 'polypeptide(L)'
;MAIVAQPFVKWAGGKRHLLGQLETLLPDNFDELEDVTYVEPFVGGGAVLFHMLNNHPNIRRAIINDINPNLIECYRLVKEYPNELILELQKIQDLYNSEDIEGKERIYYDYRSKYNNDELTSVEKAAIFIFLNHTCFNGLYRVNANGAFNVPFGKYMKPMICNAELILEDSRLLNSVDLVIMNGDYRCVGRRLAHRNTNFVYFDPPYRPISVTSSFHRYSNSPFGDEQQVELRDFCNHLDERDCFLMLSNSDSYNEDGTSYFEELYVGYNFQRIYAHRFINATSDKRVKLAEVLVRNY
;
A
#
# COMPACT_ATOMS: atom_id res chain seq x y z
N MET A 1 2.96 -26.19 5.19
CA MET A 1 3.52 -24.97 5.83
C MET A 1 2.35 -24.11 6.25
N ALA A 2 2.42 -23.47 7.41
CA ALA A 2 1.37 -22.52 7.80
C ALA A 2 1.39 -21.34 6.83
N ILE A 3 0.20 -20.86 6.44
CA ILE A 3 0.06 -19.65 5.64
C ILE A 3 0.39 -18.47 6.54
N VAL A 4 1.18 -17.54 6.04
CA VAL A 4 1.52 -16.29 6.72
C VAL A 4 0.71 -15.16 6.09
N ALA A 5 0.09 -14.33 6.90
CA ALA A 5 -0.67 -13.17 6.46
C ALA A 5 0.18 -12.23 5.59
N GLN A 6 -0.40 -11.77 4.48
CA GLN A 6 0.27 -10.94 3.49
C GLN A 6 -0.76 -10.20 2.62
N PRO A 7 -0.36 -9.21 1.80
CA PRO A 7 -1.30 -8.46 0.97
C PRO A 7 -2.27 -9.33 0.16
N PHE A 8 -3.55 -9.11 0.33
CA PHE A 8 -4.65 -9.77 -0.39
C PHE A 8 -4.97 -9.11 -1.73
N VAL A 9 -4.33 -7.97 -2.05
CA VAL A 9 -4.42 -7.26 -3.34
C VAL A 9 -3.03 -6.98 -3.89
N LYS A 10 -2.94 -6.84 -5.21
CA LYS A 10 -1.75 -6.31 -5.88
C LYS A 10 -1.82 -4.80 -5.82
N TRP A 11 -0.75 -4.15 -5.38
CA TRP A 11 -0.71 -2.69 -5.28
C TRP A 11 0.58 -2.13 -5.84
N ALA A 12 0.46 -1.09 -6.66
CA ALA A 12 1.62 -0.43 -7.24
C ALA A 12 2.50 0.17 -6.12
N GLY A 13 3.80 0.06 -6.24
CA GLY A 13 4.73 0.54 -5.21
C GLY A 13 4.92 -0.39 -4.01
N GLY A 14 4.35 -1.61 -4.03
CA GLY A 14 4.47 -2.55 -2.91
C GLY A 14 5.91 -2.81 -2.47
N LYS A 15 6.17 -2.76 -1.15
CA LYS A 15 7.50 -2.74 -0.52
C LYS A 15 8.09 -4.13 -0.21
N ARG A 16 7.50 -5.22 -0.72
CA ARG A 16 7.98 -6.59 -0.43
C ARG A 16 9.48 -6.78 -0.61
N HIS A 17 10.06 -6.15 -1.62
CA HIS A 17 11.48 -6.26 -1.94
C HIS A 17 12.38 -5.44 -1.01
N LEU A 18 11.83 -4.57 -0.18
CA LEU A 18 12.54 -3.73 0.77
C LEU A 18 12.36 -4.17 2.23
N LEU A 19 11.43 -5.09 2.53
CA LEU A 19 11.08 -5.44 3.91
C LEU A 19 12.31 -5.81 4.76
N GLY A 20 13.24 -6.61 4.22
CA GLY A 20 14.45 -6.96 4.94
C GLY A 20 15.39 -5.78 5.21
N GLN A 21 15.39 -4.74 4.37
CA GLN A 21 16.16 -3.52 4.61
C GLN A 21 15.44 -2.60 5.60
N LEU A 22 14.11 -2.47 5.51
CA LEU A 22 13.30 -1.71 6.48
C LEU A 22 13.47 -2.27 7.89
N GLU A 23 13.45 -3.60 8.01
CA GLU A 23 13.67 -4.32 9.28
C GLU A 23 14.98 -3.92 9.97
N THR A 24 16.08 -3.87 9.23
CA THR A 24 17.41 -3.50 9.78
C THR A 24 17.52 -2.03 10.16
N LEU A 25 16.52 -1.22 9.85
CA LEU A 25 16.50 0.22 10.03
C LEU A 25 15.40 0.67 11.01
N LEU A 26 14.75 -0.25 11.70
CA LEU A 26 13.85 0.06 12.82
C LEU A 26 14.64 0.74 13.96
N PRO A 27 13.97 1.45 14.88
CA PRO A 27 14.60 1.98 16.07
C PRO A 27 15.39 0.91 16.84
N ASP A 28 16.50 1.30 17.46
CA ASP A 28 17.30 0.39 18.29
C ASP A 28 16.41 -0.27 19.36
N ASN A 29 16.57 -1.59 19.51
CA ASN A 29 15.78 -2.40 20.46
C ASN A 29 14.26 -2.31 20.27
N PHE A 30 13.80 -2.18 19.01
CA PHE A 30 12.37 -2.03 18.68
C PHE A 30 11.49 -3.09 19.35
N ASP A 31 11.93 -4.35 19.40
CA ASP A 31 11.18 -5.45 20.02
C ASP A 31 11.11 -5.37 21.56
N GLU A 32 11.97 -4.56 22.19
CA GLU A 32 11.97 -4.31 23.64
C GLU A 32 11.05 -3.14 24.03
N LEU A 33 10.58 -2.36 23.05
CA LEU A 33 9.64 -1.26 23.30
C LEU A 33 8.27 -1.84 23.69
N GLU A 34 7.69 -1.29 24.75
CA GLU A 34 6.37 -1.72 25.24
C GLU A 34 5.24 -0.95 24.54
N ASP A 35 4.10 -1.63 24.33
CA ASP A 35 2.85 -1.05 23.84
C ASP A 35 2.99 -0.19 22.58
N VAL A 36 3.75 -0.71 21.59
CA VAL A 36 3.96 -0.01 20.33
C VAL A 36 2.64 0.16 19.58
N THR A 37 2.39 1.40 19.16
CA THR A 37 1.35 1.74 18.17
C THR A 37 2.02 1.89 16.80
N TYR A 38 1.76 0.94 15.89
CA TYR A 38 2.17 1.02 14.49
C TYR A 38 1.21 1.87 13.68
N VAL A 39 1.72 2.77 12.84
CA VAL A 39 0.89 3.68 12.05
C VAL A 39 1.33 3.70 10.60
N GLU A 40 0.40 3.47 9.67
CA GLU A 40 0.67 3.50 8.22
C GLU A 40 -0.37 4.39 7.51
N PRO A 41 -0.06 5.70 7.32
CA PRO A 41 -0.99 6.69 6.74
C PRO A 41 -1.30 6.51 5.26
N PHE A 42 -0.47 5.71 4.55
CA PHE A 42 -0.59 5.34 3.13
C PHE A 42 -0.47 3.82 3.00
N VAL A 43 -1.44 3.07 3.55
CA VAL A 43 -1.30 1.62 3.70
C VAL A 43 -1.22 0.87 2.37
N GLY A 44 -1.88 1.36 1.32
CA GLY A 44 -1.89 0.69 0.03
C GLY A 44 -2.23 -0.80 0.15
N GLY A 45 -1.39 -1.68 -0.41
CA GLY A 45 -1.56 -3.13 -0.29
C GLY A 45 -1.17 -3.73 1.07
N GLY A 46 -0.58 -2.95 1.99
CA GLY A 46 -0.25 -3.37 3.35
C GLY A 46 0.98 -4.27 3.47
N ALA A 47 1.92 -4.20 2.52
CA ALA A 47 3.10 -5.07 2.58
C ALA A 47 3.92 -4.86 3.86
N VAL A 48 4.07 -3.62 4.32
CA VAL A 48 4.78 -3.28 5.56
C VAL A 48 3.88 -3.57 6.77
N LEU A 49 2.59 -3.25 6.73
CA LEU A 49 1.64 -3.58 7.79
C LEU A 49 1.69 -5.07 8.16
N PHE A 50 1.49 -5.95 7.17
CA PHE A 50 1.49 -7.39 7.41
C PHE A 50 2.86 -7.89 7.90
N HIS A 51 3.96 -7.33 7.37
CA HIS A 51 5.29 -7.65 7.85
C HIS A 51 5.49 -7.27 9.33
N MET A 52 5.15 -6.05 9.69
CA MET A 52 5.29 -5.54 11.07
C MET A 52 4.44 -6.37 12.05
N LEU A 53 3.17 -6.62 11.73
CA LEU A 53 2.30 -7.39 12.61
C LEU A 53 2.69 -8.87 12.74
N ASN A 54 3.28 -9.48 11.70
CA ASN A 54 3.75 -10.86 11.75
C ASN A 54 5.01 -11.04 12.61
N ASN A 55 5.91 -10.03 12.64
CA ASN A 55 7.23 -10.18 13.23
C ASN A 55 7.38 -9.48 14.59
N HIS A 56 6.56 -8.47 14.90
CA HIS A 56 6.70 -7.64 16.11
C HIS A 56 5.50 -7.78 17.04
N PRO A 57 5.50 -8.76 17.95
CA PRO A 57 4.37 -9.00 18.87
C PRO A 57 4.19 -7.92 19.93
N ASN A 58 5.16 -7.00 20.09
CA ASN A 58 5.06 -5.80 20.94
C ASN A 58 4.16 -4.71 20.34
N ILE A 59 3.77 -4.82 19.06
CA ILE A 59 2.73 -3.97 18.46
C ILE A 59 1.38 -4.41 18.99
N ARG A 60 0.78 -3.61 19.86
CA ARG A 60 -0.54 -3.87 20.47
C ARG A 60 -1.66 -3.14 19.77
N ARG A 61 -1.32 -2.07 19.07
CA ARG A 61 -2.26 -1.24 18.33
C ARG A 61 -1.71 -0.93 16.95
N ALA A 62 -2.59 -0.90 15.94
CA ALA A 62 -2.25 -0.43 14.61
C ALA A 62 -3.28 0.59 14.11
N ILE A 63 -2.82 1.62 13.39
CA ILE A 63 -3.65 2.63 12.74
C ILE A 63 -3.29 2.65 11.28
N ILE A 64 -4.22 2.29 10.42
CA ILE A 64 -4.02 2.32 8.96
C ILE A 64 -4.95 3.32 8.31
N ASN A 65 -4.47 3.97 7.26
CA ASN A 65 -5.25 4.89 6.45
C ASN A 65 -4.86 4.78 4.97
N ASP A 66 -5.80 5.06 4.11
CA ASP A 66 -5.58 5.32 2.68
C ASP A 66 -6.65 6.26 2.17
N ILE A 67 -6.32 7.04 1.14
CA ILE A 67 -7.27 7.93 0.47
C ILE A 67 -8.33 7.15 -0.32
N ASN A 68 -8.04 5.91 -0.72
CA ASN A 68 -8.92 5.08 -1.52
C ASN A 68 -9.98 4.38 -0.66
N PRO A 69 -11.26 4.81 -0.71
CA PRO A 69 -12.32 4.24 0.13
C PRO A 69 -12.61 2.76 -0.19
N ASN A 70 -12.46 2.34 -1.45
CA ASN A 70 -12.73 0.96 -1.84
C ASN A 70 -11.66 -0.01 -1.32
N LEU A 71 -10.40 0.43 -1.27
CA LEU A 71 -9.32 -0.34 -0.66
C LEU A 71 -9.52 -0.47 0.86
N ILE A 72 -9.86 0.63 1.51
CA ILE A 72 -10.11 0.64 2.96
C ILE A 72 -11.32 -0.23 3.32
N GLU A 73 -12.36 -0.25 2.49
CA GLU A 73 -13.50 -1.14 2.70
C GLU A 73 -13.10 -2.62 2.58
N CYS A 74 -12.18 -2.96 1.66
CA CYS A 74 -11.64 -4.32 1.60
C CYS A 74 -10.93 -4.72 2.92
N TYR A 75 -10.13 -3.84 3.52
CA TYR A 75 -9.52 -4.11 4.84
C TYR A 75 -10.55 -4.35 5.93
N ARG A 76 -11.63 -3.56 5.98
CA ARG A 76 -12.74 -3.77 6.94
C ARG A 76 -13.40 -5.12 6.75
N LEU A 77 -13.71 -5.49 5.50
CA LEU A 77 -14.39 -6.75 5.21
C LEU A 77 -13.49 -7.96 5.42
N VAL A 78 -12.20 -7.89 5.09
CA VAL A 78 -11.24 -8.95 5.45
C VAL A 78 -11.17 -9.12 6.96
N LYS A 79 -11.17 -8.02 7.73
CA LYS A 79 -11.14 -8.07 9.19
C LYS A 79 -12.43 -8.62 9.79
N GLU A 80 -13.59 -8.12 9.38
CA GLU A 80 -14.87 -8.27 10.08
C GLU A 80 -15.78 -9.35 9.47
N TYR A 81 -15.74 -9.53 8.14
CA TYR A 81 -16.64 -10.41 7.38
C TYR A 81 -15.87 -11.28 6.37
N PRO A 82 -14.80 -11.99 6.79
CA PRO A 82 -13.95 -12.75 5.85
C PRO A 82 -14.71 -13.88 5.16
N ASN A 83 -15.66 -14.54 5.83
CA ASN A 83 -16.39 -15.66 5.25
C ASN A 83 -17.36 -15.22 4.14
N GLU A 84 -18.06 -14.12 4.34
CA GLU A 84 -18.96 -13.54 3.36
C GLU A 84 -18.18 -13.06 2.12
N LEU A 85 -17.02 -12.43 2.32
CA LEU A 85 -16.12 -12.02 1.25
C LEU A 85 -15.60 -13.23 0.46
N ILE A 86 -15.18 -14.30 1.14
CA ILE A 86 -14.72 -15.55 0.52
C ILE A 86 -15.82 -16.17 -0.33
N LEU A 87 -17.07 -16.22 0.17
CA LEU A 87 -18.20 -16.77 -0.57
C LEU A 87 -18.43 -16.04 -1.89
N GLU A 88 -18.40 -14.70 -1.88
CA GLU A 88 -18.56 -13.91 -3.10
C GLU A 88 -17.38 -14.06 -4.07
N LEU A 89 -16.14 -14.03 -3.54
CA LEU A 89 -14.94 -14.27 -4.36
C LEU A 89 -14.93 -15.66 -4.99
N GLN A 90 -15.37 -16.70 -4.27
CA GLN A 90 -15.43 -18.07 -4.78
C GLN A 90 -16.43 -18.19 -5.94
N LYS A 91 -17.61 -17.58 -5.83
CA LYS A 91 -18.59 -17.53 -6.92
C LYS A 91 -17.99 -16.91 -8.20
N ILE A 92 -17.26 -15.77 -8.03
CA ILE A 92 -16.62 -15.08 -9.16
C ILE A 92 -15.51 -15.97 -9.74
N GLN A 93 -14.71 -16.61 -8.91
CA GLN A 93 -13.61 -17.48 -9.34
C GLN A 93 -14.13 -18.70 -10.11
N ASP A 94 -15.17 -19.34 -9.63
CA ASP A 94 -15.77 -20.52 -10.26
C ASP A 94 -16.34 -20.16 -11.64
N LEU A 95 -17.07 -19.05 -11.73
CA LEU A 95 -17.58 -18.50 -12.99
C LEU A 95 -16.43 -18.18 -13.95
N TYR A 96 -15.39 -17.48 -13.48
CA TYR A 96 -14.25 -17.11 -14.32
C TYR A 96 -13.47 -18.35 -14.80
N ASN A 97 -13.30 -19.36 -13.96
CA ASN A 97 -12.54 -20.57 -14.29
C ASN A 97 -13.29 -21.51 -15.24
N SER A 98 -14.63 -21.42 -15.32
CA SER A 98 -15.45 -22.25 -16.23
C SER A 98 -15.33 -21.84 -17.71
N GLU A 99 -14.79 -20.65 -17.99
CA GLU A 99 -14.78 -20.04 -19.31
C GLU A 99 -13.41 -20.11 -20.00
N ASP A 100 -13.43 -20.04 -21.33
CA ASP A 100 -12.25 -19.78 -22.16
C ASP A 100 -11.78 -18.32 -22.06
N ILE A 101 -10.73 -17.94 -22.80
CA ILE A 101 -10.15 -16.60 -22.69
C ILE A 101 -11.12 -15.49 -23.14
N GLU A 102 -11.97 -15.76 -24.13
CA GLU A 102 -12.97 -14.80 -24.61
C GLU A 102 -14.11 -14.64 -23.60
N GLY A 103 -14.54 -15.76 -22.99
CA GLY A 103 -15.50 -15.77 -21.91
C GLY A 103 -14.98 -15.03 -20.67
N LYS A 104 -13.71 -15.26 -20.29
CA LYS A 104 -13.04 -14.53 -19.21
C LYS A 104 -12.98 -13.03 -19.47
N GLU A 105 -12.71 -12.61 -20.70
CA GLU A 105 -12.71 -11.20 -21.07
C GLU A 105 -14.11 -10.58 -20.95
N ARG A 106 -15.17 -11.29 -21.40
CA ARG A 106 -16.57 -10.85 -21.22
C ARG A 106 -16.91 -10.69 -19.74
N ILE A 107 -16.62 -11.71 -18.92
CA ILE A 107 -16.83 -11.66 -17.45
C ILE A 107 -16.11 -10.47 -16.83
N TYR A 108 -14.84 -10.22 -17.21
CA TYR A 108 -14.08 -9.10 -16.70
C TYR A 108 -14.77 -7.76 -16.98
N TYR A 109 -15.20 -7.52 -18.23
CA TYR A 109 -15.83 -6.26 -18.59
C TYR A 109 -17.24 -6.13 -18.00
N ASP A 110 -17.98 -7.21 -17.82
CA ASP A 110 -19.29 -7.23 -17.16
C ASP A 110 -19.15 -6.83 -15.68
N TYR A 111 -18.21 -7.44 -14.95
CA TYR A 111 -17.94 -7.07 -13.56
C TYR A 111 -17.37 -5.66 -13.43
N ARG A 112 -16.53 -5.20 -14.37
CA ARG A 112 -16.06 -3.83 -14.40
C ARG A 112 -17.21 -2.84 -14.60
N SER A 113 -18.17 -3.17 -15.45
CA SER A 113 -19.39 -2.37 -15.65
C SER A 113 -20.23 -2.34 -14.38
N LYS A 114 -20.47 -3.48 -13.74
CA LYS A 114 -21.19 -3.58 -12.46
C LYS A 114 -20.51 -2.74 -11.38
N TYR A 115 -19.20 -2.88 -11.23
CA TYR A 115 -18.42 -2.12 -10.24
C TYR A 115 -18.60 -0.60 -10.38
N ASN A 116 -18.68 -0.11 -11.62
CA ASN A 116 -18.75 1.31 -11.92
C ASN A 116 -20.16 1.89 -11.86
N ASN A 117 -21.21 1.09 -12.13
CA ASN A 117 -22.54 1.60 -12.43
C ASN A 117 -23.65 1.06 -11.53
N ASP A 118 -23.45 -0.10 -10.87
CA ASP A 118 -24.53 -0.76 -10.14
C ASP A 118 -24.52 -0.37 -8.65
N GLU A 119 -25.70 -0.43 -8.04
CA GLU A 119 -25.83 -0.42 -6.58
C GLU A 119 -25.48 -1.80 -6.05
N LEU A 120 -24.33 -1.89 -5.34
CA LEU A 120 -23.78 -3.12 -4.80
C LEU A 120 -23.72 -3.04 -3.26
N THR A 121 -23.89 -4.17 -2.61
CA THR A 121 -23.53 -4.28 -1.20
C THR A 121 -22.03 -4.08 -1.01
N SER A 122 -21.57 -3.71 0.20
CA SER A 122 -20.14 -3.57 0.50
C SER A 122 -19.35 -4.83 0.17
N VAL A 123 -19.90 -6.01 0.49
CA VAL A 123 -19.24 -7.31 0.24
C VAL A 123 -19.10 -7.58 -1.25
N GLU A 124 -20.16 -7.40 -2.04
CA GLU A 124 -20.13 -7.55 -3.50
C GLU A 124 -19.11 -6.59 -4.13
N LYS A 125 -19.13 -5.33 -3.72
CA LYS A 125 -18.23 -4.31 -4.25
C LYS A 125 -16.77 -4.63 -3.95
N ALA A 126 -16.45 -5.06 -2.73
CA ALA A 126 -15.10 -5.46 -2.35
C ALA A 126 -14.66 -6.74 -3.08
N ALA A 127 -15.54 -7.75 -3.23
CA ALA A 127 -15.23 -8.94 -3.99
C ALA A 127 -14.93 -8.62 -5.46
N ILE A 128 -15.72 -7.75 -6.08
CA ILE A 128 -15.48 -7.30 -7.46
C ILE A 128 -14.19 -6.46 -7.53
N PHE A 129 -13.90 -5.60 -6.56
CA PHE A 129 -12.65 -4.84 -6.51
C PHE A 129 -11.43 -5.78 -6.50
N ILE A 130 -11.42 -6.79 -5.62
CA ILE A 130 -10.36 -7.80 -5.54
C ILE A 130 -10.26 -8.60 -6.85
N PHE A 131 -11.39 -9.04 -7.40
CA PHE A 131 -11.44 -9.72 -8.69
C PHE A 131 -10.81 -8.88 -9.81
N LEU A 132 -11.24 -7.63 -9.97
CA LEU A 132 -10.71 -6.72 -10.98
C LEU A 132 -9.21 -6.49 -10.78
N ASN A 133 -8.74 -6.30 -9.55
CA ASN A 133 -7.34 -6.13 -9.24
C ASN A 133 -6.50 -7.36 -9.62
N HIS A 134 -7.00 -8.57 -9.38
CA HIS A 134 -6.29 -9.81 -9.70
C HIS A 134 -6.28 -10.15 -11.19
N THR A 135 -7.27 -9.66 -11.96
CA THR A 135 -7.49 -10.02 -13.36
C THR A 135 -7.22 -8.89 -14.35
N CYS A 136 -7.06 -7.65 -13.90
CA CYS A 136 -6.69 -6.52 -14.75
C CYS A 136 -5.20 -6.53 -15.14
N PHE A 137 -4.85 -5.73 -16.12
CA PHE A 137 -3.47 -5.57 -16.60
C PHE A 137 -2.54 -5.13 -15.47
N ASN A 138 -1.55 -5.95 -15.16
CA ASN A 138 -0.53 -5.76 -14.12
C ASN A 138 -1.05 -5.48 -12.69
N GLY A 139 -2.29 -5.81 -12.38
CA GLY A 139 -2.88 -5.55 -11.05
C GLY A 139 -2.95 -4.06 -10.71
N LEU A 140 -3.06 -3.19 -11.70
CA LEU A 140 -3.10 -1.75 -11.52
C LEU A 140 -4.46 -1.30 -10.96
N TYR A 141 -4.45 -0.25 -10.17
CA TYR A 141 -5.65 0.52 -9.85
C TYR A 141 -5.59 1.87 -10.56
N ARG A 142 -6.58 2.15 -11.40
CA ARG A 142 -6.68 3.43 -12.10
C ARG A 142 -8.15 3.75 -12.36
N VAL A 143 -8.50 5.01 -12.16
CA VAL A 143 -9.83 5.55 -12.49
C VAL A 143 -9.69 6.65 -13.55
N ASN A 144 -10.76 6.86 -14.30
CA ASN A 144 -10.86 7.99 -15.23
C ASN A 144 -11.27 9.27 -14.49
N ALA A 145 -11.44 10.39 -15.23
CA ALA A 145 -11.82 11.69 -14.65
C ALA A 145 -13.20 11.66 -13.92
N ASN A 146 -14.05 10.70 -14.23
CA ASN A 146 -15.35 10.50 -13.58
C ASN A 146 -15.29 9.55 -12.39
N GLY A 147 -14.07 9.12 -11.96
CA GLY A 147 -13.89 8.18 -10.85
C GLY A 147 -14.16 6.70 -11.21
N ALA A 148 -14.48 6.36 -12.45
CA ALA A 148 -14.75 4.99 -12.87
C ALA A 148 -13.46 4.20 -13.13
N PHE A 149 -13.38 2.97 -12.60
CA PHE A 149 -12.27 2.04 -12.84
C PHE A 149 -12.12 1.71 -14.32
N ASN A 150 -10.94 1.89 -14.90
CA ASN A 150 -10.72 1.85 -16.34
C ASN A 150 -9.51 1.02 -16.81
N VAL A 151 -8.95 0.18 -15.96
CA VAL A 151 -7.84 -0.70 -16.36
C VAL A 151 -8.35 -1.78 -17.30
N PRO A 152 -7.61 -2.14 -18.37
CA PRO A 152 -8.03 -3.20 -19.29
C PRO A 152 -7.81 -4.59 -18.69
N PHE A 153 -8.41 -5.61 -19.30
CA PHE A 153 -8.24 -7.01 -18.98
C PHE A 153 -6.77 -7.45 -19.09
N GLY A 154 -6.29 -8.22 -18.11
CA GLY A 154 -4.90 -8.66 -18.00
C GLY A 154 -4.59 -10.00 -18.69
N LYS A 155 -5.61 -10.69 -19.26
CA LYS A 155 -5.51 -11.98 -19.97
C LYS A 155 -4.91 -13.12 -19.15
N TYR A 156 -5.12 -13.11 -17.83
CA TYR A 156 -4.65 -14.20 -16.97
C TYR A 156 -5.57 -15.43 -17.09
N MET A 157 -4.99 -16.60 -17.36
CA MET A 157 -5.75 -17.84 -17.55
C MET A 157 -6.25 -18.45 -16.24
N LYS A 158 -5.45 -18.41 -15.19
CA LYS A 158 -5.77 -19.00 -13.88
C LYS A 158 -5.25 -18.10 -12.75
N PRO A 159 -5.76 -16.86 -12.62
CA PRO A 159 -5.40 -16.01 -11.49
C PRO A 159 -6.01 -16.59 -10.21
N MET A 160 -5.30 -16.45 -9.10
CA MET A 160 -5.87 -16.74 -7.77
C MET A 160 -6.76 -15.54 -7.39
N ILE A 161 -8.07 -15.64 -7.63
CA ILE A 161 -9.06 -14.61 -7.31
C ILE A 161 -9.47 -14.75 -5.85
N CYS A 162 -9.85 -15.96 -5.44
CA CYS A 162 -10.19 -16.31 -4.06
C CYS A 162 -9.08 -17.14 -3.44
N ASN A 163 -8.32 -16.56 -2.52
CA ASN A 163 -7.43 -17.30 -1.64
C ASN A 163 -8.02 -17.32 -0.23
N ALA A 164 -8.95 -18.26 0.01
CA ALA A 164 -9.71 -18.32 1.24
C ALA A 164 -8.80 -18.46 2.48
N GLU A 165 -7.77 -19.32 2.40
CA GLU A 165 -6.85 -19.54 3.52
C GLU A 165 -6.07 -18.28 3.87
N LEU A 166 -5.64 -17.50 2.86
CA LEU A 166 -4.96 -16.23 3.06
C LEU A 166 -5.90 -15.19 3.70
N ILE A 167 -7.13 -15.05 3.19
CA ILE A 167 -8.11 -14.09 3.72
C ILE A 167 -8.42 -14.38 5.20
N LEU A 168 -8.54 -15.66 5.57
CA LEU A 168 -8.77 -16.04 6.97
C LEU A 168 -7.55 -15.76 7.84
N GLU A 169 -6.34 -15.99 7.35
CA GLU A 169 -5.11 -15.68 8.09
C GLU A 169 -4.90 -14.17 8.23
N ASP A 170 -5.17 -13.40 7.16
CA ASP A 170 -5.17 -11.93 7.20
C ASP A 170 -6.18 -11.41 8.23
N SER A 171 -7.40 -11.95 8.23
CA SER A 171 -8.42 -11.62 9.23
C SER A 171 -7.95 -11.91 10.65
N ARG A 172 -7.36 -13.09 10.88
CA ARG A 172 -6.82 -13.49 12.19
C ARG A 172 -5.77 -12.50 12.69
N LEU A 173 -4.82 -12.13 11.80
CA LEU A 173 -3.76 -11.20 12.14
C LEU A 173 -4.29 -9.78 12.40
N LEU A 174 -5.19 -9.27 11.54
CA LEU A 174 -5.79 -7.94 11.71
C LEU A 174 -6.64 -7.82 12.98
N ASN A 175 -7.17 -8.95 13.50
CA ASN A 175 -7.91 -9.02 14.76
C ASN A 175 -7.01 -9.31 15.99
N SER A 176 -5.72 -9.59 15.81
CA SER A 176 -4.80 -9.83 16.93
C SER A 176 -4.34 -8.55 17.64
N VAL A 177 -4.60 -7.39 17.05
CA VAL A 177 -4.25 -6.06 17.58
C VAL A 177 -5.47 -5.14 17.62
N ASP A 178 -5.40 -4.05 18.40
CA ASP A 178 -6.37 -2.95 18.33
C ASP A 178 -6.17 -2.17 17.00
N LEU A 179 -6.81 -2.66 15.93
CA LEU A 179 -6.68 -2.09 14.59
C LEU A 179 -7.73 -1.02 14.34
N VAL A 180 -7.27 0.22 14.12
CA VAL A 180 -8.07 1.37 13.69
C VAL A 180 -7.91 1.54 12.18
N ILE A 181 -9.00 1.42 11.44
CA ILE A 181 -9.04 1.55 9.98
C ILE A 181 -9.68 2.89 9.61
N MET A 182 -8.91 3.76 8.96
CA MET A 182 -9.32 5.11 8.58
C MET A 182 -9.35 5.27 7.06
N ASN A 183 -10.15 6.22 6.58
CA ASN A 183 -10.19 6.61 5.17
C ASN A 183 -10.14 8.14 5.07
N GLY A 184 -9.20 8.66 4.29
CA GLY A 184 -9.08 10.08 4.04
C GLY A 184 -7.65 10.57 3.91
N ASP A 185 -7.47 11.86 4.13
CA ASP A 185 -6.16 12.50 4.12
C ASP A 185 -5.25 11.90 5.20
N TYR A 186 -3.97 11.69 4.87
CA TYR A 186 -2.99 11.05 5.74
C TYR A 186 -2.82 11.74 7.11
N ARG A 187 -3.06 13.06 7.19
CA ARG A 187 -2.95 13.84 8.43
C ARG A 187 -3.98 13.44 9.48
N CYS A 188 -5.06 12.76 9.08
CA CYS A 188 -6.11 12.32 10.00
C CYS A 188 -5.60 11.35 11.08
N VAL A 189 -4.52 10.58 10.81
CA VAL A 189 -3.95 9.64 11.78
C VAL A 189 -3.41 10.34 13.03
N GLY A 190 -2.91 11.57 12.91
CA GLY A 190 -2.37 12.34 14.02
C GLY A 190 -3.34 12.56 15.19
N ARG A 191 -4.66 12.53 14.91
CA ARG A 191 -5.72 12.66 15.93
C ARG A 191 -5.95 11.37 16.74
N ARG A 192 -5.39 10.26 16.28
CA ARG A 192 -5.55 8.92 16.88
C ARG A 192 -4.33 8.46 17.67
N LEU A 193 -3.21 9.20 17.57
CA LEU A 193 -1.98 8.90 18.30
C LEU A 193 -2.15 9.23 19.78
N ALA A 194 -1.81 8.27 20.63
CA ALA A 194 -1.81 8.47 22.08
C ALA A 194 -0.50 9.11 22.52
N HIS A 195 -0.57 10.13 23.40
CA HIS A 195 0.61 10.85 23.90
C HIS A 195 1.53 10.03 24.84
N ARG A 196 1.07 8.86 25.29
CA ARG A 196 1.80 8.05 26.27
C ARG A 196 2.35 6.73 25.69
N ASN A 197 2.01 6.42 24.43
CA ASN A 197 2.44 5.19 23.79
C ASN A 197 3.63 5.47 22.88
N THR A 198 4.47 4.46 22.69
CA THR A 198 5.49 4.49 21.65
C THR A 198 4.79 4.41 20.29
N ASN A 199 4.81 5.50 19.53
CA ASN A 199 4.23 5.53 18.19
C ASN A 199 5.33 5.38 17.14
N PHE A 200 5.22 4.36 16.28
CA PHE A 200 6.08 4.18 15.11
C PHE A 200 5.26 4.40 13.84
N VAL A 201 5.63 5.41 13.05
CA VAL A 201 4.87 5.83 11.86
C VAL A 201 5.70 5.56 10.61
N TYR A 202 5.19 4.71 9.73
CA TYR A 202 5.79 4.43 8.44
C TYR A 202 5.01 5.13 7.32
N PHE A 203 5.70 5.96 6.55
CA PHE A 203 5.14 6.69 5.42
C PHE A 203 5.63 6.11 4.08
N ASP A 204 4.70 5.76 3.22
CA ASP A 204 4.93 5.36 1.83
C ASP A 204 4.03 6.18 0.89
N PRO A 205 4.26 7.51 0.79
CA PRO A 205 3.44 8.41 -0.01
C PRO A 205 3.59 8.13 -1.50
N PRO A 206 2.74 8.68 -2.37
CA PRO A 206 3.01 8.70 -3.80
C PRO A 206 4.39 9.32 -4.09
N TYR A 207 5.22 8.58 -4.85
CA TYR A 207 6.60 8.93 -5.08
C TYR A 207 6.77 10.12 -6.03
N ARG A 208 7.70 10.98 -5.69
CA ARG A 208 8.17 12.04 -6.59
C ARG A 208 8.84 11.40 -7.82
N PRO A 209 8.53 11.81 -9.06
CA PRO A 209 9.21 11.31 -10.25
C PRO A 209 10.74 11.56 -10.23
N ILE A 210 11.51 10.57 -10.70
CA ILE A 210 12.99 10.60 -10.61
C ILE A 210 13.63 11.60 -11.57
N SER A 211 12.99 11.94 -12.72
CA SER A 211 13.58 12.83 -13.73
C SER A 211 12.66 13.96 -14.14
N VAL A 212 13.27 15.13 -14.38
CA VAL A 212 12.61 16.35 -14.87
C VAL A 212 11.93 16.12 -16.23
N THR A 213 12.51 15.29 -17.12
CA THR A 213 11.95 14.98 -18.43
C THR A 213 10.70 14.08 -18.37
N SER A 214 10.55 13.27 -17.33
CA SER A 214 9.31 12.50 -17.07
C SER A 214 8.24 13.34 -16.39
N SER A 215 8.60 14.52 -15.90
CA SER A 215 7.79 15.40 -15.07
C SER A 215 7.01 16.45 -15.84
N PHE A 216 7.54 16.98 -16.96
CA PHE A 216 6.93 18.11 -17.68
C PHE A 216 5.47 17.89 -18.10
N HIS A 217 5.04 16.62 -18.27
CA HIS A 217 3.64 16.27 -18.55
C HIS A 217 2.86 15.64 -17.37
N ARG A 218 3.52 15.39 -16.21
CA ARG A 218 2.88 14.75 -15.04
C ARG A 218 2.78 15.68 -13.82
N TYR A 219 3.65 16.69 -13.68
CA TYR A 219 3.63 17.60 -12.52
C TYR A 219 2.38 18.46 -12.43
N SER A 220 1.81 18.85 -13.56
CA SER A 220 0.59 19.68 -13.55
C SER A 220 -0.68 18.91 -13.15
N ASN A 221 -0.65 17.57 -13.06
CA ASN A 221 -1.83 16.74 -12.78
C ASN A 221 -1.60 15.65 -11.71
N SER A 222 -0.46 15.64 -11.00
CA SER A 222 -0.27 14.70 -9.89
C SER A 222 -1.00 15.23 -8.65
N PRO A 223 -1.90 14.44 -8.04
CA PRO A 223 -2.56 14.85 -6.80
C PRO A 223 -1.60 14.91 -5.59
N PHE A 224 -0.32 14.51 -5.76
CA PHE A 224 0.72 14.53 -4.75
C PHE A 224 2.04 15.00 -5.39
N GLY A 225 2.20 16.32 -5.49
CA GLY A 225 3.38 17.00 -6.07
C GLY A 225 4.33 17.52 -5.00
N ASP A 226 5.25 18.43 -5.41
CA ASP A 226 6.27 18.99 -4.51
C ASP A 226 5.66 19.76 -3.33
N GLU A 227 4.54 20.46 -3.53
CA GLU A 227 3.81 21.15 -2.47
C GLU A 227 3.31 20.16 -1.40
N GLN A 228 2.73 19.03 -1.82
CA GLN A 228 2.27 17.98 -0.90
C GLN A 228 3.43 17.25 -0.22
N GLN A 229 4.61 17.15 -0.88
CA GLN A 229 5.81 16.62 -0.22
C GLN A 229 6.29 17.55 0.90
N VAL A 230 6.19 18.87 0.71
CA VAL A 230 6.50 19.87 1.76
C VAL A 230 5.49 19.77 2.91
N GLU A 231 4.18 19.70 2.62
CA GLU A 231 3.14 19.51 3.64
C GLU A 231 3.35 18.22 4.44
N LEU A 232 3.78 17.13 3.78
CA LEU A 232 4.10 15.88 4.45
C LEU A 232 5.31 16.02 5.38
N ARG A 233 6.37 16.72 4.95
CA ARG A 233 7.52 17.04 5.79
C ARG A 233 7.09 17.82 7.04
N ASP A 234 6.22 18.83 6.88
CA ASP A 234 5.74 19.63 8.01
C ASP A 234 4.90 18.76 8.97
N PHE A 235 4.14 17.82 8.44
CA PHE A 235 3.43 16.84 9.27
C PHE A 235 4.38 15.89 9.99
N CYS A 236 5.47 15.44 9.34
CA CYS A 236 6.52 14.67 10.00
C CYS A 236 7.15 15.46 11.16
N ASN A 237 7.52 16.73 10.95
CA ASN A 237 8.05 17.59 12.00
C ASN A 237 7.09 17.71 13.20
N HIS A 238 5.78 17.89 12.93
CA HIS A 238 4.77 17.93 13.99
C HIS A 238 4.67 16.60 14.77
N LEU A 239 4.87 15.45 14.14
CA LEU A 239 4.87 14.16 14.82
C LEU A 239 6.19 13.91 15.58
N ASP A 240 7.31 14.41 15.07
CA ASP A 240 8.62 14.39 15.75
C ASP A 240 8.56 15.16 17.06
N GLU A 241 7.96 16.36 17.08
CA GLU A 241 7.68 17.15 18.29
C GLU A 241 6.82 16.42 19.33
N ARG A 242 6.19 15.31 18.94
CA ARG A 242 5.36 14.44 19.80
C ARG A 242 6.03 13.11 20.12
N ASP A 243 7.35 13.04 19.99
CA ASP A 243 8.18 11.86 20.28
C ASP A 243 7.76 10.60 19.49
N CYS A 244 7.24 10.76 18.27
CA CYS A 244 6.96 9.63 17.39
C CYS A 244 8.23 9.21 16.65
N PHE A 245 8.50 7.92 16.55
CA PHE A 245 9.49 7.39 15.62
C PHE A 245 8.94 7.43 14.20
N LEU A 246 9.69 8.01 13.27
CA LEU A 246 9.25 8.22 11.90
C LEU A 246 10.18 7.54 10.91
N MET A 247 9.62 6.79 9.97
CA MET A 247 10.32 6.24 8.80
C MET A 247 9.53 6.56 7.55
N LEU A 248 10.15 7.22 6.58
CA LEU A 248 9.53 7.59 5.31
C LEU A 248 10.33 7.03 4.14
N SER A 249 9.67 6.37 3.19
CA SER A 249 10.25 5.94 1.93
C SER A 249 9.82 6.83 0.77
N ASN A 250 10.72 7.08 -0.18
CA ASN A 250 10.41 7.79 -1.42
C ASN A 250 11.45 7.44 -2.52
N SER A 251 11.28 8.02 -3.73
CA SER A 251 12.25 7.91 -4.81
C SER A 251 13.51 8.70 -4.51
N ASP A 252 14.68 8.23 -4.97
CA ASP A 252 15.92 9.03 -4.97
C ASP A 252 15.87 10.05 -6.11
N SER A 253 15.11 11.14 -5.91
CA SER A 253 14.87 12.20 -6.89
C SER A 253 15.76 13.40 -6.66
N TYR A 254 16.05 14.14 -7.75
CA TYR A 254 16.99 15.26 -7.76
C TYR A 254 16.31 16.53 -8.23
N ASN A 255 16.82 17.66 -7.77
CA ASN A 255 16.48 19.00 -8.24
C ASN A 255 17.15 19.30 -9.61
N GLU A 256 16.78 20.40 -10.26
CA GLU A 256 17.35 20.81 -11.55
C GLU A 256 18.86 21.12 -11.47
N ASP A 257 19.35 21.54 -10.32
CA ASP A 257 20.76 21.82 -10.04
C ASP A 257 21.57 20.54 -9.69
N GLY A 258 20.91 19.37 -9.64
CA GLY A 258 21.54 18.08 -9.33
C GLY A 258 21.64 17.77 -7.83
N THR A 259 21.12 18.61 -6.96
CA THR A 259 21.03 18.31 -5.52
C THR A 259 19.91 17.30 -5.21
N SER A 260 20.05 16.55 -4.11
CA SER A 260 19.04 15.57 -3.69
C SER A 260 17.83 16.29 -3.08
N TYR A 261 16.67 16.15 -3.71
CA TYR A 261 15.44 16.80 -3.26
C TYR A 261 15.06 16.44 -1.80
N PHE A 262 15.08 15.16 -1.46
CA PHE A 262 14.67 14.71 -0.13
C PHE A 262 15.73 15.00 0.94
N GLU A 263 17.01 15.01 0.60
CA GLU A 263 18.09 15.39 1.52
C GLU A 263 17.98 16.88 1.92
N GLU A 264 17.61 17.74 0.98
CA GLU A 264 17.34 19.15 1.27
C GLU A 264 16.01 19.37 2.00
N LEU A 265 14.96 18.61 1.62
CA LEU A 265 13.64 18.76 2.23
C LEU A 265 13.63 18.30 3.70
N TYR A 266 14.38 17.25 4.06
CA TYR A 266 14.41 16.64 5.40
C TYR A 266 15.73 16.92 6.14
N VAL A 267 16.23 18.17 6.08
CA VAL A 267 17.40 18.57 6.86
C VAL A 267 17.18 18.30 8.34
N GLY A 268 18.14 17.63 8.97
CA GLY A 268 18.08 17.24 10.38
C GLY A 268 17.57 15.80 10.61
N TYR A 269 17.06 15.15 9.60
CA TYR A 269 16.71 13.74 9.64
C TYR A 269 17.86 12.83 9.19
N ASN A 270 17.84 11.57 9.61
CA ASN A 270 18.75 10.55 9.11
C ASN A 270 18.30 10.11 7.70
N PHE A 271 19.15 10.33 6.71
CA PHE A 271 18.89 10.03 5.31
C PHE A 271 19.72 8.83 4.84
N GLN A 272 19.09 7.86 4.19
CA GLN A 272 19.75 6.67 3.67
C GLN A 272 19.21 6.27 2.31
N ARG A 273 20.11 5.97 1.36
CA ARG A 273 19.76 5.35 0.08
C ARG A 273 19.70 3.84 0.23
N ILE A 274 18.61 3.24 -0.24
CA ILE A 274 18.40 1.79 -0.29
C ILE A 274 18.23 1.36 -1.75
N TYR A 275 18.63 0.15 -2.05
CA TYR A 275 18.66 -0.32 -3.44
C TYR A 275 17.71 -1.50 -3.64
N ALA A 276 16.70 -1.30 -4.48
CA ALA A 276 15.83 -2.37 -4.94
C ALA A 276 16.49 -3.20 -6.04
N HIS A 277 16.61 -4.51 -5.83
CA HIS A 277 16.95 -5.43 -6.92
C HIS A 277 15.71 -5.66 -7.79
N ARG A 278 15.46 -4.83 -8.81
CA ARG A 278 14.47 -5.14 -9.83
C ARG A 278 15.13 -5.93 -10.97
N PHE A 279 14.68 -7.15 -11.16
CA PHE A 279 14.94 -7.92 -12.38
C PHE A 279 14.00 -7.39 -13.49
N ILE A 280 14.42 -6.35 -14.20
CA ILE A 280 13.74 -5.89 -15.41
C ILE A 280 14.66 -6.18 -16.58
N ASN A 281 14.20 -7.11 -17.45
CA ASN A 281 14.74 -7.52 -18.75
C ASN A 281 16.00 -8.40 -18.82
N ALA A 282 15.93 -9.31 -19.80
CA ALA A 282 16.86 -10.40 -20.10
C ALA A 282 18.22 -9.98 -20.72
N THR A 283 18.61 -8.70 -20.69
CA THR A 283 19.91 -8.24 -21.16
C THR A 283 20.73 -7.67 -20.00
N SER A 284 21.88 -8.29 -19.74
CA SER A 284 22.74 -8.07 -18.58
C SER A 284 23.33 -6.66 -18.41
N ASP A 285 23.27 -5.80 -19.40
CA ASP A 285 24.01 -4.51 -19.44
C ASP A 285 23.19 -3.28 -19.02
N LYS A 286 21.90 -3.46 -18.60
CA LYS A 286 21.06 -2.34 -18.14
C LYS A 286 20.34 -2.66 -16.82
N ARG A 287 21.06 -3.18 -15.84
CA ARG A 287 20.56 -3.27 -14.47
C ARG A 287 20.71 -1.91 -13.80
N VAL A 288 19.77 -1.01 -14.04
CA VAL A 288 19.67 0.21 -13.24
C VAL A 288 19.13 -0.20 -11.87
N LYS A 289 19.99 -0.13 -10.84
CA LYS A 289 19.53 -0.20 -9.45
C LYS A 289 18.69 1.06 -9.22
N LEU A 290 17.38 0.90 -9.12
CA LEU A 290 16.53 2.01 -8.67
C LEU A 290 16.84 2.21 -7.19
N ALA A 291 17.42 3.35 -6.86
CA ALA A 291 17.59 3.78 -5.49
C ALA A 291 16.25 4.33 -4.97
N GLU A 292 15.87 3.91 -3.80
CA GLU A 292 14.85 4.56 -2.98
C GLU A 292 15.55 5.22 -1.80
N VAL A 293 14.93 6.23 -1.23
CA VAL A 293 15.45 6.89 -0.04
C VAL A 293 14.60 6.54 1.17
N LEU A 294 15.27 6.38 2.30
CA LEU A 294 14.63 6.32 3.60
C LEU A 294 15.05 7.53 4.44
N VAL A 295 14.07 8.18 5.02
CA VAL A 295 14.24 9.30 5.94
C VAL A 295 13.72 8.87 7.31
N ARG A 296 14.50 9.12 8.38
CA ARG A 296 14.15 8.74 9.75
C ARG A 296 14.56 9.85 10.71
N ASN A 297 13.85 9.99 11.84
CA ASN A 297 14.18 10.95 12.89
C ASN A 297 15.02 10.36 14.05
N TYR A 298 15.38 9.08 13.96
CA TYR A 298 16.15 8.34 14.98
C TYR A 298 17.38 7.68 14.38
#